data_ff2029e74359d9e00ef740810a33eb7d
#
_entry.id   ff2029e74359d9e00ef740810a33eb7d
#
_cell.length_a   1.000
_cell.length_b   1.000
_cell.length_c   1.000
_cell.angle_alpha   90.00
_cell.angle_beta   90.00
_cell.angle_gamma   90.00
#
_symmetry.space_group_name_H-M   'P 1'
#
loop_
_entity.id
_entity.type
_entity.pdbx_description
1 polymer ?
#
loop_
_entity_poly.entity_id
_entity_poly.type
_entity_poly.pdbx_seq_one_letter_code
_entity_poly.pdbx_strand_id
1 'polypeptide(L)'
;VSHNSGVAAIIANSASSQLALRLDQTHASEPYGMVVDFTSAAPNNTTNYFILCEDSSAARFKVFSSGQVQTPGVLFGSDTAAANSLNDYEEGTFTVTLAAAGGGTFTLNGDQNLLVYTKIGNLVSIGGRIKVDSISSPSGEVSINGLPFSAAHGSGEGTNHQNISVHFRAASSDVGGVTGQTSTNAINIYEAGTTGNTDVADKIDGGTYIMVGGVYRTSA
;
A
#
# COMPACT_ATOMS: atom_id res chain seq x y z
N VAL A 1 20.76 31.69 -27.07
CA VAL A 1 21.16 32.50 -25.91
C VAL A 1 21.92 31.59 -24.96
N SER A 2 23.23 31.85 -24.75
CA SER A 2 24.01 31.10 -23.76
C SER A 2 24.24 31.98 -22.54
N HIS A 3 23.90 31.48 -21.38
CA HIS A 3 24.19 32.12 -20.10
C HIS A 3 25.05 31.22 -19.23
N ASN A 4 26.00 31.79 -18.55
CA ASN A 4 26.95 31.08 -17.71
C ASN A 4 26.44 30.87 -16.27
N SER A 5 25.35 31.52 -15.91
CA SER A 5 24.64 31.35 -14.62
C SER A 5 23.25 31.96 -14.69
N GLY A 6 22.27 31.29 -14.08
CA GLY A 6 20.91 31.77 -13.97
C GLY A 6 19.95 31.24 -15.05
N VAL A 7 18.80 31.89 -15.21
CA VAL A 7 17.77 31.54 -16.17
C VAL A 7 18.14 32.04 -17.57
N ALA A 8 18.22 31.15 -18.56
CA ALA A 8 18.59 31.49 -19.93
C ALA A 8 17.48 32.22 -20.71
N ALA A 9 16.23 31.90 -20.43
CA ALA A 9 15.07 32.54 -21.05
C ALA A 9 13.88 32.55 -20.09
N ILE A 10 13.09 33.61 -20.13
CA ILE A 10 11.81 33.73 -19.42
C ILE A 10 10.74 34.05 -20.48
N ILE A 11 9.68 33.27 -20.50
CA ILE A 11 8.46 33.55 -21.24
C ILE A 11 7.37 33.87 -20.21
N ALA A 12 6.94 35.12 -20.18
CA ALA A 12 5.95 35.60 -19.21
C ALA A 12 4.75 36.23 -19.91
N ASN A 13 3.57 35.98 -19.36
CA ASN A 13 2.33 36.60 -19.79
C ASN A 13 1.57 37.12 -18.57
N SER A 14 1.28 38.40 -18.54
CA SER A 14 0.53 39.06 -17.45
C SER A 14 -0.98 39.22 -17.76
N ALA A 15 -1.42 38.84 -18.96
CA ALA A 15 -2.82 38.95 -19.33
C ALA A 15 -3.62 37.78 -18.71
N SER A 16 -4.81 38.08 -18.19
CA SER A 16 -5.72 37.07 -17.65
C SER A 16 -6.24 36.17 -18.76
N SER A 17 -6.40 34.87 -18.44
CA SER A 17 -6.99 33.87 -19.33
C SER A 17 -6.25 33.64 -20.67
N GLN A 18 -4.94 33.93 -20.71
CA GLN A 18 -4.11 33.73 -21.89
C GLN A 18 -3.01 32.72 -21.62
N LEU A 19 -2.59 31.99 -22.67
CA LEU A 19 -1.46 31.07 -22.60
C LEU A 19 -0.14 31.85 -22.69
N ALA A 20 0.83 31.49 -21.88
CA ALA A 20 2.19 32.03 -21.99
C ALA A 20 2.98 31.40 -23.14
N LEU A 21 2.81 30.10 -23.35
CA LEU A 21 3.49 29.33 -24.41
C LEU A 21 2.51 28.32 -25.02
N ARG A 22 2.47 28.26 -26.34
CA ARG A 22 1.82 27.23 -27.12
C ARG A 22 2.79 26.65 -28.11
N LEU A 23 2.89 25.32 -28.18
CA LEU A 23 3.66 24.59 -29.16
C LEU A 23 2.72 23.83 -30.08
N ASP A 24 2.68 24.21 -31.34
CA ASP A 24 1.86 23.55 -32.37
C ASP A 24 2.76 22.77 -33.32
N GLN A 25 2.58 21.47 -33.39
CA GLN A 25 3.19 20.60 -34.36
C GLN A 25 2.13 20.17 -35.39
N THR A 26 2.35 20.57 -36.63
CA THR A 26 1.40 20.33 -37.72
C THR A 26 1.83 19.23 -38.70
N HIS A 27 2.97 18.58 -38.48
CA HIS A 27 3.43 17.48 -39.34
C HIS A 27 2.58 16.22 -39.13
N ALA A 28 2.06 15.67 -40.23
CA ALA A 28 1.09 14.58 -40.16
C ALA A 28 1.71 13.19 -39.89
N SER A 29 2.99 12.96 -40.20
CA SER A 29 3.59 11.62 -40.16
C SER A 29 4.45 11.36 -38.93
N GLU A 30 5.21 12.34 -38.46
CA GLU A 30 6.14 12.19 -37.34
C GLU A 30 6.12 13.43 -36.44
N PRO A 31 5.07 13.60 -35.62
CA PRO A 31 4.90 14.79 -34.80
C PRO A 31 5.66 14.68 -33.49
N TYR A 32 6.80 15.37 -33.38
CA TYR A 32 7.52 15.57 -32.11
C TYR A 32 7.24 16.99 -31.57
N GLY A 33 6.80 17.11 -30.33
CA GLY A 33 6.43 18.40 -29.74
C GLY A 33 7.57 19.11 -29.03
N MET A 34 8.15 18.50 -28.02
CA MET A 34 9.18 19.10 -27.18
C MET A 34 10.21 18.06 -26.76
N VAL A 35 11.50 18.42 -26.79
CA VAL A 35 12.59 17.66 -26.20
C VAL A 35 13.20 18.45 -25.07
N VAL A 36 13.37 17.82 -23.91
CA VAL A 36 14.10 18.35 -22.76
C VAL A 36 15.26 17.42 -22.49
N ASP A 37 16.49 17.93 -22.63
CA ASP A 37 17.70 17.12 -22.55
C ASP A 37 18.80 17.79 -21.72
N PHE A 38 19.57 16.98 -20.98
CA PHE A 38 20.81 17.35 -20.31
C PHE A 38 22.01 16.91 -21.13
N THR A 39 22.41 17.70 -22.12
CA THR A 39 23.43 17.32 -23.12
C THR A 39 24.83 17.11 -22.56
N SER A 40 25.17 17.72 -21.42
CA SER A 40 26.49 17.67 -20.80
C SER A 40 26.56 16.90 -19.50
N ALA A 41 25.45 16.30 -19.08
CA ALA A 41 25.34 15.53 -17.83
C ALA A 41 24.27 14.43 -18.00
N ALA A 42 24.44 13.35 -17.28
CA ALA A 42 23.44 12.28 -17.22
C ALA A 42 23.05 12.02 -15.75
N PRO A 43 22.44 13.00 -15.07
CA PRO A 43 21.99 12.79 -13.69
C PRO A 43 20.83 11.80 -13.69
N ASN A 44 20.97 10.70 -12.97
CA ASN A 44 19.92 9.70 -12.77
C ASN A 44 19.52 9.72 -11.30
N ASN A 45 18.77 10.73 -10.89
CA ASN A 45 18.44 10.96 -9.49
C ASN A 45 17.11 11.73 -9.32
N THR A 46 16.71 11.92 -8.09
CA THR A 46 15.49 12.65 -7.67
C THR A 46 15.78 14.08 -7.17
N THR A 47 16.99 14.60 -7.42
CA THR A 47 17.37 15.99 -7.08
C THR A 47 17.27 16.89 -8.30
N ASN A 48 17.65 16.39 -9.48
CA ASN A 48 17.53 17.07 -10.76
C ASN A 48 16.21 16.69 -11.44
N TYR A 49 15.65 17.59 -12.22
CA TYR A 49 14.38 17.37 -12.91
C TYR A 49 14.38 17.97 -14.31
N PHE A 50 13.69 17.32 -15.25
CA PHE A 50 13.44 17.82 -16.60
C PHE A 50 12.30 18.85 -16.62
N ILE A 51 11.24 18.59 -15.82
CA ILE A 51 10.07 19.46 -15.74
C ILE A 51 9.75 19.72 -14.27
N LEU A 52 9.49 20.98 -13.97
CA LEU A 52 8.95 21.43 -12.70
C LEU A 52 7.78 22.38 -12.95
N CYS A 53 6.61 22.05 -12.43
CA CYS A 53 5.45 22.92 -12.36
C CYS A 53 5.21 23.30 -10.91
N GLU A 54 5.21 24.59 -10.62
CA GLU A 54 5.06 25.14 -9.28
C GLU A 54 3.88 26.12 -9.19
N ASP A 55 3.31 26.16 -8.01
CA ASP A 55 2.33 27.15 -7.59
C ASP A 55 2.82 27.75 -6.28
N SER A 56 3.19 29.03 -6.29
CA SER A 56 3.67 29.78 -5.11
C SER A 56 4.76 29.03 -4.32
N SER A 57 5.74 28.46 -5.01
CA SER A 57 6.84 27.66 -4.46
C SER A 57 6.45 26.23 -3.98
N ALA A 58 5.22 25.80 -4.20
CA ALA A 58 4.82 24.43 -3.99
C ALA A 58 4.89 23.66 -5.32
N ALA A 59 5.70 22.60 -5.36
CA ALA A 59 5.75 21.74 -6.54
C ALA A 59 4.44 20.97 -6.70
N ARG A 60 3.83 21.07 -7.90
CA ARG A 60 2.58 20.40 -8.26
C ARG A 60 2.81 19.21 -9.18
N PHE A 61 3.86 19.28 -9.98
CA PHE A 61 4.23 18.20 -10.90
C PHE A 61 5.72 18.28 -11.18
N LYS A 62 6.42 17.15 -11.09
CA LYS A 62 7.84 17.03 -11.47
C LYS A 62 8.06 15.79 -12.32
N VAL A 63 8.94 15.93 -13.30
CA VAL A 63 9.57 14.80 -13.96
C VAL A 63 11.05 14.84 -13.61
N PHE A 64 11.49 13.92 -12.78
CA PHE A 64 12.89 13.84 -12.34
C PHE A 64 13.79 13.32 -13.44
N SER A 65 15.09 13.58 -13.33
CA SER A 65 16.10 13.03 -14.26
C SER A 65 16.21 11.50 -14.20
N SER A 66 15.74 10.86 -13.14
CA SER A 66 15.57 9.40 -13.04
C SER A 66 14.38 8.84 -13.83
N GLY A 67 13.57 9.69 -14.45
CA GLY A 67 12.33 9.30 -15.14
C GLY A 67 11.10 9.15 -14.23
N GLN A 68 11.26 9.28 -12.92
CA GLN A 68 10.13 9.25 -11.98
C GLN A 68 9.30 10.52 -12.07
N VAL A 69 7.99 10.37 -11.86
CA VAL A 69 7.03 11.48 -11.80
C VAL A 69 6.56 11.67 -10.36
N GLN A 70 6.59 12.90 -9.89
CA GLN A 70 5.99 13.31 -8.61
C GLN A 70 4.80 14.21 -8.87
N THR A 71 3.65 13.83 -8.32
CA THR A 71 2.40 14.61 -8.34
C THR A 71 1.62 14.29 -7.06
N PRO A 72 0.81 15.23 -6.52
CA PRO A 72 -0.08 14.95 -5.38
C PRO A 72 -1.13 13.88 -5.65
N GLY A 73 -1.45 13.60 -6.90
CA GLY A 73 -2.39 12.56 -7.28
C GLY A 73 -2.69 12.58 -8.77
N VAL A 74 -3.31 11.52 -9.26
CA VAL A 74 -3.72 11.36 -10.65
C VAL A 74 -5.23 11.18 -10.73
N LEU A 75 -5.89 12.01 -11.52
CA LEU A 75 -7.31 11.86 -11.88
C LEU A 75 -7.42 11.25 -13.28
N PHE A 76 -8.35 10.36 -13.48
CA PHE A 76 -8.54 9.67 -14.75
C PHE A 76 -9.81 10.16 -15.49
N GLY A 77 -9.68 10.28 -16.80
CA GLY A 77 -10.78 10.73 -17.67
C GLY A 77 -11.15 12.19 -17.42
N SER A 78 -12.44 12.46 -17.31
CA SER A 78 -12.99 13.81 -17.07
C SER A 78 -13.30 14.08 -15.59
N ASP A 79 -12.91 13.20 -14.70
CA ASP A 79 -13.15 13.35 -13.26
C ASP A 79 -12.27 14.47 -12.68
N THR A 80 -12.87 15.31 -11.86
CA THR A 80 -12.19 16.43 -11.19
C THR A 80 -12.37 16.40 -9.66
N ALA A 81 -13.09 15.41 -9.11
CA ALA A 81 -13.32 15.30 -7.70
C ALA A 81 -12.06 14.80 -6.98
N ALA A 82 -11.56 15.57 -6.01
CA ALA A 82 -10.36 15.23 -5.26
C ALA A 82 -10.45 13.86 -4.54
N ALA A 83 -11.66 13.45 -4.16
CA ALA A 83 -11.91 12.15 -3.53
C ALA A 83 -11.66 10.94 -4.47
N ASN A 84 -11.62 11.17 -5.78
CA ASN A 84 -11.37 10.14 -6.79
C ASN A 84 -9.92 10.17 -7.31
N SER A 85 -9.07 11.00 -6.74
CA SER A 85 -7.65 11.05 -7.08
C SER A 85 -6.92 9.82 -6.56
N LEU A 86 -6.16 9.17 -7.43
CA LEU A 86 -5.17 8.17 -7.01
C LEU A 86 -3.96 8.91 -6.43
N ASN A 87 -3.90 9.02 -5.12
CA ASN A 87 -2.91 9.80 -4.38
C ASN A 87 -2.23 9.04 -3.24
N ASP A 88 -2.57 7.77 -3.07
CA ASP A 88 -2.11 6.96 -1.94
C ASP A 88 -1.80 5.54 -2.43
N TYR A 89 -0.53 5.31 -2.76
CA TYR A 89 0.03 4.00 -3.09
C TYR A 89 1.21 3.74 -2.17
N GLU A 90 1.14 2.63 -1.45
CA GLU A 90 2.22 2.16 -0.61
C GLU A 90 2.40 0.65 -0.75
N GLU A 91 3.61 0.19 -0.64
CA GLU A 91 3.95 -1.23 -0.52
C GLU A 91 5.05 -1.43 0.52
N GLY A 92 5.04 -2.59 1.14
CA GLY A 92 6.04 -2.90 2.15
C GLY A 92 5.80 -4.22 2.85
N THR A 93 6.48 -4.37 3.97
CA THR A 93 6.35 -5.50 4.88
C THR A 93 5.96 -5.03 6.27
N PHE A 94 5.33 -5.91 7.03
CA PHE A 94 4.98 -5.66 8.42
C PHE A 94 5.19 -6.90 9.27
N THR A 95 5.66 -6.68 10.50
CA THR A 95 5.88 -7.74 11.47
C THR A 95 4.57 -8.07 12.17
N VAL A 96 4.28 -9.35 12.31
CA VAL A 96 3.09 -9.82 13.03
C VAL A 96 3.47 -10.54 14.31
N THR A 97 2.52 -10.59 15.23
CA THR A 97 2.55 -11.44 16.43
C THR A 97 1.26 -12.24 16.52
N LEU A 98 1.31 -13.38 17.22
CA LEU A 98 0.12 -14.14 17.58
C LEU A 98 -0.23 -13.90 19.04
N ALA A 99 -1.53 -13.80 19.32
CA ALA A 99 -2.04 -13.79 20.68
C ALA A 99 -3.15 -14.84 20.85
N ALA A 100 -3.22 -15.44 22.03
CA ALA A 100 -4.28 -16.35 22.46
C ALA A 100 -5.12 -15.68 23.53
N ALA A 101 -6.46 -15.66 23.33
CA ALA A 101 -7.37 -14.94 24.20
C ALA A 101 -7.50 -15.58 25.61
N GLY A 102 -7.33 -16.89 25.72
CA GLY A 102 -7.34 -17.64 26.98
C GLY A 102 -6.01 -17.69 27.73
N GLY A 103 -4.97 -17.03 27.18
CA GLY A 103 -3.63 -17.01 27.75
C GLY A 103 -2.66 -17.97 27.06
N GLY A 104 -1.44 -18.06 27.63
CA GLY A 104 -0.33 -18.75 26.96
C GLY A 104 0.36 -17.89 25.91
N THR A 105 1.33 -18.45 25.21
CA THR A 105 2.14 -17.69 24.24
C THR A 105 2.47 -18.48 23.00
N PHE A 106 2.69 -17.76 21.91
CA PHE A 106 3.28 -18.23 20.67
C PHE A 106 4.61 -17.51 20.44
N THR A 107 5.65 -18.26 20.10
CA THR A 107 6.91 -17.70 19.63
C THR A 107 7.00 -17.91 18.14
N LEU A 108 7.03 -16.83 17.39
CA LEU A 108 7.19 -16.87 15.93
C LEU A 108 8.68 -16.94 15.55
N ASN A 109 8.95 -17.57 14.43
CA ASN A 109 10.27 -17.58 13.83
C ASN A 109 10.66 -16.17 13.37
N GLY A 110 11.83 -15.68 13.79
CA GLY A 110 12.26 -14.32 13.50
C GLY A 110 12.44 -13.98 12.02
N ASP A 111 12.74 -14.99 11.19
CA ASP A 111 12.88 -14.84 9.73
C ASP A 111 11.58 -15.07 8.96
N GLN A 112 10.51 -15.52 9.64
CA GLN A 112 9.23 -15.87 9.05
C GLN A 112 8.05 -15.32 9.86
N ASN A 113 8.14 -14.07 10.28
CA ASN A 113 7.10 -13.32 10.99
C ASN A 113 6.70 -12.02 10.23
N LEU A 114 7.11 -11.91 8.97
CA LEU A 114 6.80 -10.78 8.11
C LEU A 114 5.75 -11.17 7.07
N LEU A 115 4.77 -10.32 6.90
CA LEU A 115 3.83 -10.33 5.79
C LEU A 115 4.09 -9.12 4.88
N VAL A 116 3.66 -9.22 3.63
CA VAL A 116 3.74 -8.12 2.66
C VAL A 116 2.39 -7.40 2.57
N TYR A 117 2.42 -6.15 2.17
CA TYR A 117 1.21 -5.41 1.84
C TYR A 117 1.40 -4.53 0.60
N THR A 118 0.28 -4.24 -0.05
CA THR A 118 0.12 -3.17 -1.04
C THR A 118 -1.15 -2.41 -0.70
N LYS A 119 -1.05 -1.10 -0.57
CA LYS A 119 -2.18 -0.19 -0.33
C LYS A 119 -2.42 0.68 -1.55
N ILE A 120 -3.67 0.79 -1.97
CA ILE A 120 -4.12 1.69 -3.02
C ILE A 120 -5.37 2.42 -2.53
N GLY A 121 -5.22 3.70 -2.23
CA GLY A 121 -6.26 4.44 -1.55
C GLY A 121 -6.62 3.79 -0.21
N ASN A 122 -7.87 3.42 -0.01
CA ASN A 122 -8.34 2.76 1.21
C ASN A 122 -8.33 1.22 1.13
N LEU A 123 -7.80 0.64 0.07
CA LEU A 123 -7.75 -0.80 -0.14
C LEU A 123 -6.36 -1.32 0.20
N VAL A 124 -6.27 -2.29 1.11
CA VAL A 124 -5.03 -2.93 1.54
C VAL A 124 -5.07 -4.40 1.20
N SER A 125 -4.18 -4.83 0.33
CA SER A 125 -3.91 -6.24 0.06
C SER A 125 -2.79 -6.72 0.95
N ILE A 126 -2.96 -7.87 1.61
CA ILE A 126 -1.94 -8.50 2.44
C ILE A 126 -1.70 -9.93 1.99
N GLY A 127 -0.48 -10.43 2.22
CA GLY A 127 -0.16 -11.81 1.90
C GLY A 127 1.15 -12.27 2.51
N GLY A 128 1.24 -13.61 2.68
CA GLY A 128 2.47 -14.22 3.12
C GLY A 128 2.25 -15.44 4.01
N ARG A 129 3.35 -15.83 4.66
CA ARG A 129 3.39 -17.01 5.52
C ARG A 129 4.21 -16.71 6.77
N ILE A 130 3.66 -17.06 7.93
CA ILE A 130 4.35 -17.00 9.21
C ILE A 130 4.59 -18.42 9.73
N LYS A 131 5.60 -18.60 10.59
CA LYS A 131 5.94 -19.88 11.21
C LYS A 131 5.95 -19.74 12.72
N VAL A 132 5.32 -20.67 13.39
CA VAL A 132 5.40 -20.83 14.85
C VAL A 132 6.60 -21.71 15.16
N ASP A 133 7.54 -21.25 15.97
CA ASP A 133 8.68 -22.03 16.41
C ASP A 133 8.38 -22.81 17.71
N SER A 134 7.67 -22.17 18.65
CA SER A 134 7.28 -22.83 19.89
C SER A 134 6.01 -22.22 20.48
N ILE A 135 5.37 -22.98 21.37
CA ILE A 135 4.18 -22.59 22.12
C ILE A 135 4.38 -22.82 23.62
N SER A 136 3.64 -22.08 24.44
CA SER A 136 3.54 -22.31 25.88
C SER A 136 2.09 -22.24 26.31
N SER A 137 1.40 -23.40 26.27
CA SER A 137 0.01 -23.59 26.69
C SER A 137 -0.97 -22.50 26.20
N PRO A 138 -0.98 -22.15 24.90
CA PRO A 138 -1.95 -21.21 24.39
C PRO A 138 -3.35 -21.82 24.43
N SER A 139 -4.36 -20.99 24.67
CA SER A 139 -5.76 -21.44 24.71
C SER A 139 -6.72 -20.33 24.22
N GLY A 140 -7.87 -20.74 23.72
CA GLY A 140 -8.91 -19.85 23.26
C GLY A 140 -8.74 -19.37 21.82
N GLU A 141 -9.36 -18.26 21.49
CA GLU A 141 -9.26 -17.62 20.18
C GLU A 141 -7.84 -17.17 19.88
N VAL A 142 -7.48 -17.17 18.61
CA VAL A 142 -6.18 -16.68 18.14
C VAL A 142 -6.35 -15.46 17.28
N SER A 143 -5.51 -14.47 17.50
CA SER A 143 -5.41 -13.29 16.64
C SER A 143 -4.00 -13.11 16.07
N ILE A 144 -3.92 -12.69 14.82
CA ILE A 144 -2.71 -12.19 14.17
C ILE A 144 -2.74 -10.67 14.32
N ASN A 145 -1.82 -10.13 15.12
CA ASN A 145 -1.75 -8.70 15.42
C ASN A 145 -0.68 -8.02 14.57
N GLY A 146 -0.83 -6.70 14.40
CA GLY A 146 0.15 -5.85 13.73
C GLY A 146 -0.19 -5.52 12.29
N LEU A 147 -1.50 -5.45 11.93
CA LEU A 147 -1.89 -4.93 10.61
C LEU A 147 -1.22 -3.58 10.33
N PRO A 148 -0.75 -3.34 9.10
CA PRO A 148 -0.01 -2.12 8.75
C PRO A 148 -0.90 -0.87 8.80
N PHE A 149 -2.21 -1.04 8.59
CA PHE A 149 -3.22 0.01 8.69
C PHE A 149 -4.42 -0.53 9.43
N SER A 150 -5.04 0.30 10.26
CA SER A 150 -6.25 -0.07 10.97
C SER A 150 -7.37 -0.39 9.98
N ALA A 151 -8.00 -1.54 10.15
CA ALA A 151 -9.13 -1.91 9.33
C ALA A 151 -10.32 -0.96 9.60
N ALA A 152 -11.00 -0.54 8.55
CA ALA A 152 -12.18 0.31 8.69
C ALA A 152 -13.32 -0.49 9.35
N HIS A 153 -13.79 0.03 10.47
CA HIS A 153 -14.98 -0.45 11.17
C HIS A 153 -16.03 0.66 11.14
N GLY A 154 -16.92 0.61 10.15
CA GLY A 154 -18.07 1.52 10.09
C GLY A 154 -19.16 1.11 11.06
N SER A 155 -20.02 2.05 11.44
CA SER A 155 -21.24 1.78 12.25
C SER A 155 -22.38 1.16 11.45
N GLY A 156 -22.16 0.86 10.15
CA GLY A 156 -23.14 0.29 9.25
C GLY A 156 -22.95 -1.21 9.02
N GLU A 157 -24.01 -1.90 8.66
CA GLU A 157 -23.95 -3.30 8.25
C GLU A 157 -23.02 -3.49 7.04
N GLY A 158 -22.19 -4.53 7.08
CA GLY A 158 -21.29 -4.92 5.98
C GLY A 158 -19.90 -4.30 5.96
N THR A 159 -19.56 -3.41 6.90
CA THR A 159 -18.20 -2.82 6.97
C THR A 159 -17.37 -3.30 8.16
N ASN A 160 -17.97 -4.02 9.11
CA ASN A 160 -17.36 -4.29 10.40
C ASN A 160 -16.38 -5.46 10.43
N HIS A 161 -16.51 -6.41 9.53
CA HIS A 161 -15.62 -7.58 9.47
C HIS A 161 -15.34 -7.94 8.02
N GLN A 162 -14.07 -7.92 7.66
CA GLN A 162 -13.63 -8.27 6.31
C GLN A 162 -12.95 -9.61 6.37
N ASN A 163 -13.31 -10.50 5.45
CA ASN A 163 -12.81 -11.86 5.43
C ASN A 163 -11.38 -11.89 4.88
N ILE A 164 -10.49 -12.52 5.62
CA ILE A 164 -9.11 -12.81 5.24
C ILE A 164 -8.95 -14.33 5.17
N SER A 165 -8.43 -14.83 4.08
CA SER A 165 -8.09 -16.24 3.97
C SER A 165 -6.94 -16.58 4.91
N VAL A 166 -7.16 -17.57 5.77
CA VAL A 166 -6.13 -18.14 6.65
C VAL A 166 -6.10 -19.63 6.42
N HIS A 167 -4.90 -20.19 6.33
CA HIS A 167 -4.71 -21.62 6.17
C HIS A 167 -3.54 -22.10 7.03
N PHE A 168 -3.75 -23.19 7.77
CA PHE A 168 -2.72 -23.84 8.57
C PHE A 168 -2.10 -25.01 7.81
N ARG A 169 -0.80 -25.16 7.94
CA ARG A 169 -0.05 -26.29 7.44
C ARG A 169 0.84 -26.85 8.55
N ALA A 170 0.91 -28.17 8.68
CA ALA A 170 1.63 -28.86 9.76
C ALA A 170 1.11 -28.48 11.16
N ALA A 171 -0.21 -28.33 11.29
CA ALA A 171 -0.88 -28.20 12.59
C ALA A 171 -0.99 -29.57 13.26
N SER A 172 -1.22 -29.59 14.58
CA SER A 172 -1.24 -30.83 15.39
C SER A 172 -2.45 -31.71 15.15
N SER A 173 -3.55 -31.13 14.66
CA SER A 173 -4.80 -31.85 14.39
C SER A 173 -5.40 -31.40 13.08
N ASP A 174 -6.33 -32.22 12.58
CA ASP A 174 -7.08 -31.90 11.37
C ASP A 174 -7.92 -30.65 11.64
N VAL A 175 -7.51 -29.54 11.03
CA VAL A 175 -8.21 -28.27 11.14
C VAL A 175 -9.22 -28.25 10.00
N GLY A 176 -10.49 -28.37 10.34
CA GLY A 176 -11.60 -28.45 9.37
C GLY A 176 -11.81 -27.24 8.48
N GLY A 177 -10.85 -26.33 8.46
CA GLY A 177 -10.87 -25.06 7.77
C GLY A 177 -10.91 -23.93 8.77
N VAL A 178 -10.10 -22.92 8.53
CA VAL A 178 -10.09 -21.68 9.32
C VAL A 178 -10.37 -20.49 8.43
N THR A 179 -10.94 -19.46 8.99
CA THR A 179 -11.16 -18.18 8.33
C THR A 179 -10.67 -17.07 9.24
N GLY A 180 -10.19 -15.98 8.64
CA GLY A 180 -9.82 -14.78 9.35
C GLY A 180 -10.87 -13.68 9.16
N GLN A 181 -11.09 -12.90 10.20
CA GLN A 181 -11.87 -11.66 10.13
C GLN A 181 -11.06 -10.51 10.68
N THR A 182 -11.04 -9.39 9.96
CA THR A 182 -10.36 -8.20 10.45
C THR A 182 -11.06 -7.65 11.70
N SER A 183 -10.25 -7.25 12.65
CA SER A 183 -10.60 -6.31 13.72
C SER A 183 -9.76 -5.03 13.51
N THR A 184 -9.82 -4.07 14.41
CA THR A 184 -9.14 -2.76 14.19
C THR A 184 -7.67 -2.90 13.73
N ASN A 185 -6.86 -3.69 14.45
CA ASN A 185 -5.43 -3.86 14.13
C ASN A 185 -5.00 -5.33 14.07
N ALA A 186 -5.95 -6.24 13.92
CA ALA A 186 -5.69 -7.66 13.96
C ALA A 186 -6.59 -8.44 12.98
N ILE A 187 -6.22 -9.69 12.78
CA ILE A 187 -7.06 -10.71 12.12
C ILE A 187 -7.39 -11.75 13.19
N ASN A 188 -8.64 -11.84 13.58
CA ASN A 188 -9.14 -12.90 14.45
C ASN A 188 -9.36 -14.16 13.62
N ILE A 189 -8.92 -15.31 14.12
CA ILE A 189 -8.99 -16.58 13.43
C ILE A 189 -10.09 -17.43 14.06
N TYR A 190 -10.98 -17.93 13.21
CA TYR A 190 -12.10 -18.78 13.60
C TYR A 190 -12.08 -20.10 12.84
N GLU A 191 -12.58 -21.16 13.46
CA GLU A 191 -12.84 -22.41 12.78
C GLU A 191 -14.12 -22.29 11.93
N ALA A 192 -14.02 -22.68 10.66
CA ALA A 192 -15.14 -22.58 9.73
C ALA A 192 -16.26 -23.59 10.09
N GLY A 193 -17.51 -23.13 10.04
CA GLY A 193 -18.69 -23.98 10.26
C GLY A 193 -19.10 -24.18 11.71
N THR A 194 -18.49 -23.48 12.65
CA THR A 194 -18.88 -23.51 14.07
C THR A 194 -19.67 -22.28 14.46
N THR A 195 -20.68 -22.45 15.31
CA THR A 195 -21.40 -21.35 15.93
C THR A 195 -20.78 -21.05 17.29
N GLY A 196 -19.96 -20.01 17.36
CA GLY A 196 -19.30 -19.56 18.58
C GLY A 196 -17.79 -19.49 18.46
N ASN A 197 -17.16 -18.97 19.48
CA ASN A 197 -15.72 -18.88 19.61
C ASN A 197 -15.14 -20.29 19.77
N THR A 198 -14.30 -20.69 18.83
CA THR A 198 -13.63 -21.98 18.89
C THR A 198 -12.20 -21.79 19.38
N ASP A 199 -11.75 -22.74 20.18
CA ASP A 199 -10.35 -22.80 20.64
C ASP A 199 -9.45 -23.21 19.47
N VAL A 200 -9.02 -22.21 18.69
CA VAL A 200 -8.09 -22.41 17.56
C VAL A 200 -6.66 -22.58 18.07
N ALA A 201 -6.37 -22.11 19.28
CA ALA A 201 -5.04 -22.15 19.85
C ALA A 201 -4.53 -23.59 20.06
N ASP A 202 -5.42 -24.54 20.37
CA ASP A 202 -5.12 -25.97 20.54
C ASP A 202 -4.71 -26.68 19.24
N LYS A 203 -4.95 -26.06 18.09
CA LYS A 203 -4.59 -26.56 16.76
C LYS A 203 -3.20 -26.13 16.30
N ILE A 204 -2.59 -25.17 16.99
CA ILE A 204 -1.32 -24.57 16.61
C ILE A 204 -0.21 -25.14 17.48
N ASP A 205 0.77 -25.77 16.83
CA ASP A 205 1.97 -26.33 17.49
C ASP A 205 3.25 -25.61 17.04
N GLY A 206 4.34 -25.94 17.72
CA GLY A 206 5.68 -25.63 17.20
C GLY A 206 5.89 -26.32 15.84
N GLY A 207 6.27 -25.51 14.84
CA GLY A 207 6.40 -25.96 13.45
C GLY A 207 5.21 -25.65 12.56
N THR A 208 4.08 -25.20 13.11
CA THR A 208 2.91 -24.79 12.30
C THR A 208 3.25 -23.60 11.43
N TYR A 209 2.86 -23.68 10.15
CA TYR A 209 2.85 -22.57 9.22
C TYR A 209 1.43 -22.02 9.08
N ILE A 210 1.31 -20.70 9.13
CA ILE A 210 0.06 -19.99 8.93
C ILE A 210 0.20 -19.15 7.66
N MET A 211 -0.56 -19.48 6.64
CA MET A 211 -0.63 -18.71 5.39
C MET A 211 -1.78 -17.72 5.50
N VAL A 212 -1.51 -16.49 5.13
CA VAL A 212 -2.46 -15.37 5.20
C VAL A 212 -2.53 -14.70 3.85
N GLY A 213 -3.74 -14.38 3.40
CA GLY A 213 -3.93 -13.64 2.16
C GLY A 213 -5.32 -13.06 2.08
N GLY A 214 -5.42 -11.84 1.61
CA GLY A 214 -6.70 -11.19 1.46
C GLY A 214 -6.61 -9.70 1.24
N VAL A 215 -7.76 -9.08 1.21
CA VAL A 215 -7.89 -7.63 1.01
C VAL A 215 -8.84 -7.08 2.07
N TYR A 216 -8.49 -5.96 2.66
CA TYR A 216 -9.36 -5.23 3.56
C TYR A 216 -9.34 -3.73 3.26
N ARG A 217 -10.34 -3.03 3.79
CA ARG A 217 -10.42 -1.57 3.71
C ARG A 217 -9.89 -0.95 5.01
N THR A 218 -9.13 0.12 4.86
CA THR A 218 -8.74 1.02 5.96
C THR A 218 -9.62 2.28 5.94
N SER A 219 -9.72 2.95 7.07
CA SER A 219 -10.30 4.31 7.10
C SER A 219 -9.40 5.24 6.28
N ALA A 220 -10.01 6.04 5.42
CA ALA A 220 -9.32 7.06 4.64
C ALA A 220 -8.76 8.16 5.54
#